data_0a7c5043cc82d1ab8585439629ddefde
#
_entry.id   0a7c5043cc82d1ab8585439629ddefde
#
_cell.length_a   1.000
_cell.length_b   1.000
_cell.length_c   1.000
_cell.angle_alpha   90.00
_cell.angle_beta   90.00
_cell.angle_gamma   90.00
#
_symmetry.space_group_name_H-M   'P 1'
#
loop_
_entity.id
_entity.type
_entity.pdbx_description
1 polymer ?
#
loop_
_entity_poly.entity_id
_entity_poly.type
_entity_poly.pdbx_seq_one_letter_code
_entity_poly.pdbx_strand_id
1 'polypeptide(L)'
;CGIAGLVNFDNSYTDTIQQSLYHRGPDAKTQYQDKNLQLIHTRLSIQDIKNGNQPFVIGQYVIVFNGEIYNHLELRKRLKKHVFKTLSDTETLLALYIEYGPKALEMCDGMFAFIIYDQENNKLILARDRIGKKPLYLYRNGRKVFIVSELNALLHSIPELSIEEEAIASFIRVGFFHQNSTPYKDVEAVMPGHIYELNISSLSINKYRYFNILEQYKPDKVITHEEALLQLDSILNQSVKDRLLSSDLDVGAFLSGGIDSSLIVASASQYVDN
;
A
#
# COMPACT_ATOMS: atom_id res chain seq x y z
N CYS A 1 9.48 -0.25 -1.27
CA CYS A 1 9.28 -1.71 -1.29
C CYS A 1 8.55 -2.16 -2.55
N GLY A 2 8.76 -3.43 -2.93
CA GLY A 2 7.97 -4.14 -3.92
C GLY A 2 7.30 -5.35 -3.27
N ILE A 3 6.03 -5.62 -3.59
CA ILE A 3 5.29 -6.77 -3.10
C ILE A 3 4.67 -7.56 -4.24
N ALA A 4 4.60 -8.88 -4.08
CA ALA A 4 3.84 -9.74 -4.97
C ALA A 4 3.19 -10.91 -4.21
N GLY A 5 2.07 -11.40 -4.75
CA GLY A 5 1.36 -12.59 -4.30
C GLY A 5 0.97 -13.44 -5.51
N LEU A 6 1.29 -14.72 -5.46
CA LEU A 6 1.01 -15.67 -6.54
C LEU A 6 0.17 -16.82 -6.01
N VAL A 7 -0.91 -17.14 -6.72
CA VAL A 7 -1.75 -18.30 -6.44
C VAL A 7 -1.73 -19.22 -7.66
N ASN A 8 -1.44 -20.51 -7.44
CA ASN A 8 -1.34 -21.54 -8.46
C ASN A 8 -0.24 -21.29 -9.52
N PHE A 9 0.84 -20.66 -9.12
CA PHE A 9 2.09 -20.59 -9.90
C PHE A 9 3.14 -21.54 -9.28
N ASP A 10 4.07 -22.00 -10.10
CA ASP A 10 5.25 -22.72 -9.62
C ASP A 10 6.33 -21.75 -9.12
N ASN A 11 7.34 -22.28 -8.45
CA ASN A 11 8.39 -21.47 -7.82
C ASN A 11 9.39 -20.86 -8.82
N SER A 12 9.30 -21.19 -10.11
CA SER A 12 10.23 -20.70 -11.13
C SER A 12 10.11 -19.20 -11.37
N TYR A 13 8.98 -18.59 -10.99
CA TYR A 13 8.73 -17.16 -11.15
C TYR A 13 9.35 -16.28 -10.06
N THR A 14 9.72 -16.85 -8.92
CA THR A 14 10.16 -16.08 -7.74
C THR A 14 11.34 -15.16 -8.05
N ASP A 15 12.41 -15.71 -8.63
CA ASP A 15 13.62 -14.93 -8.93
C ASP A 15 13.37 -13.84 -9.96
N THR A 16 12.57 -14.13 -10.99
CA THR A 16 12.18 -13.15 -12.02
C THR A 16 11.43 -11.99 -11.39
N ILE A 17 10.47 -12.27 -10.49
CA ILE A 17 9.67 -11.24 -9.81
C ILE A 17 10.55 -10.42 -8.87
N GLN A 18 11.40 -11.06 -8.06
CA GLN A 18 12.32 -10.38 -7.16
C GLN A 18 13.30 -9.48 -7.93
N GLN A 19 13.78 -9.93 -9.09
CA GLN A 19 14.67 -9.14 -9.93
C GLN A 19 13.92 -7.94 -10.56
N SER A 20 12.69 -8.15 -11.05
CA SER A 20 11.86 -7.09 -11.62
C SER A 20 11.47 -6.01 -10.60
N LEU A 21 11.33 -6.38 -9.33
CA LEU A 21 11.00 -5.47 -8.23
C LEU A 21 12.22 -4.93 -7.48
N TYR A 22 13.45 -5.30 -7.88
CA TYR A 22 14.68 -4.95 -7.15
C TYR A 22 14.87 -3.44 -6.98
N HIS A 23 14.60 -2.66 -8.03
CA HIS A 23 14.72 -1.20 -7.99
C HIS A 23 13.80 -0.53 -6.96
N ARG A 24 12.72 -1.22 -6.53
CA ARG A 24 11.80 -0.75 -5.51
C ARG A 24 12.26 -1.06 -4.08
N GLY A 25 13.14 -2.03 -3.93
CA GLY A 25 13.61 -2.47 -2.61
C GLY A 25 14.88 -3.29 -2.72
N PRO A 26 16.05 -2.63 -2.81
CA PRO A 26 17.32 -3.30 -3.03
C PRO A 26 17.93 -3.93 -1.76
N ASP A 27 17.43 -3.59 -0.56
CA ASP A 27 18.09 -3.92 0.70
C ASP A 27 17.89 -5.38 1.12
N ALA A 28 16.75 -5.98 0.78
CA ALA A 28 16.49 -7.38 1.05
C ALA A 28 15.46 -7.98 0.08
N LYS A 29 15.60 -9.28 -0.19
CA LYS A 29 14.66 -10.10 -0.95
C LYS A 29 14.21 -11.24 -0.07
N THR A 30 12.92 -11.38 0.12
CA THR A 30 12.32 -12.37 1.03
C THR A 30 11.05 -12.93 0.44
N GLN A 31 10.64 -14.10 0.92
CA GLN A 31 9.42 -14.76 0.48
C GLN A 31 8.81 -15.60 1.61
N TYR A 32 7.52 -15.85 1.47
CA TYR A 32 6.76 -16.82 2.23
C TYR A 32 6.05 -17.75 1.25
N GLN A 33 5.98 -19.04 1.57
CA GLN A 33 5.31 -20.03 0.75
C GLN A 33 4.45 -20.96 1.60
N ASP A 34 3.22 -21.17 1.15
CA ASP A 34 2.30 -22.17 1.70
C ASP A 34 1.45 -22.77 0.57
N LYS A 35 1.55 -24.12 0.41
CA LYS A 35 0.82 -24.87 -0.62
C LYS A 35 1.02 -24.26 -2.02
N ASN A 36 -0.05 -23.66 -2.55
CA ASN A 36 -0.10 -23.04 -3.86
C ASN A 36 -0.04 -21.50 -3.84
N LEU A 37 0.33 -20.91 -2.68
CA LEU A 37 0.49 -19.48 -2.48
C LEU A 37 1.95 -19.13 -2.24
N GLN A 38 2.40 -18.06 -2.89
CA GLN A 38 3.68 -17.42 -2.58
C GLN A 38 3.42 -15.93 -2.30
N LEU A 39 4.06 -15.37 -1.27
CA LEU A 39 4.17 -13.95 -1.02
C LEU A 39 5.63 -13.54 -1.14
N ILE A 40 5.90 -12.51 -1.92
CA ILE A 40 7.25 -12.02 -2.22
C ILE A 40 7.36 -10.57 -1.77
N HIS A 41 8.49 -10.22 -1.18
CA HIS A 41 8.80 -8.87 -0.76
C HIS A 41 10.22 -8.48 -1.16
N THR A 42 10.37 -7.28 -1.75
CA THR A 42 11.66 -6.61 -1.92
C THR A 42 11.65 -5.35 -1.06
N ARG A 43 12.61 -5.24 -0.13
CA ARG A 43 12.63 -4.24 0.91
C ARG A 43 13.45 -3.02 0.55
N LEU A 44 12.87 -1.83 0.78
CA LEU A 44 13.58 -0.59 1.00
C LEU A 44 13.44 -0.25 2.49
N SER A 45 14.56 -0.28 3.22
CA SER A 45 14.59 -0.16 4.68
C SER A 45 14.52 1.30 5.09
N ILE A 46 13.31 1.76 5.45
CA ILE A 46 13.06 3.15 5.88
C ILE A 46 12.75 3.18 7.38
N GLN A 47 12.01 2.18 7.88
CA GLN A 47 11.55 2.09 9.26
C GLN A 47 11.93 0.74 9.85
N ASP A 48 12.37 0.72 11.12
CA ASP A 48 12.91 -0.44 11.84
C ASP A 48 13.89 -1.25 10.97
N ILE A 49 15.01 -0.64 10.64
CA ILE A 49 16.00 -1.17 9.70
C ILE A 49 16.41 -2.60 10.06
N LYS A 50 16.51 -2.92 11.36
CA LYS A 50 16.97 -4.22 11.84
C LYS A 50 15.87 -5.29 11.83
N ASN A 51 14.65 -4.96 12.28
CA ASN A 51 13.61 -5.95 12.56
C ASN A 51 12.36 -5.83 11.67
N GLY A 52 12.26 -4.79 10.83
CA GLY A 52 11.11 -4.54 9.94
C GLY A 52 11.07 -5.46 8.70
N ASN A 53 11.61 -6.69 8.81
CA ASN A 53 11.59 -7.65 7.71
C ASN A 53 10.17 -8.17 7.44
N GLN A 54 9.90 -8.42 6.16
CA GLN A 54 8.66 -8.99 5.66
C GLN A 54 8.98 -10.18 4.76
N PRO A 55 8.09 -11.13 4.53
CA PRO A 55 6.72 -11.23 5.06
C PRO A 55 6.68 -11.32 6.60
N PHE A 56 5.77 -10.57 7.23
CA PHE A 56 5.64 -10.55 8.69
C PHE A 56 4.46 -11.41 9.13
N VAL A 57 4.63 -12.16 10.24
CA VAL A 57 3.66 -13.19 10.68
C VAL A 57 3.15 -12.91 12.09
N ILE A 58 1.83 -12.89 12.25
CA ILE A 58 1.15 -12.90 13.56
C ILE A 58 0.09 -14.01 13.54
N GLY A 59 0.32 -15.08 14.30
CA GLY A 59 -0.59 -16.24 14.33
C GLY A 59 -0.77 -16.84 12.93
N GLN A 60 -2.03 -16.88 12.48
CA GLN A 60 -2.41 -17.38 11.15
C GLN A 60 -2.25 -16.36 10.01
N TYR A 61 -1.90 -15.13 10.32
CA TYR A 61 -1.82 -14.06 9.34
C TYR A 61 -0.40 -13.76 8.89
N VAL A 62 -0.22 -13.63 7.59
CA VAL A 62 1.05 -13.25 6.96
C VAL A 62 0.83 -12.02 6.11
N ILE A 63 1.65 -10.97 6.27
CA ILE A 63 1.54 -9.73 5.50
C ILE A 63 2.79 -9.46 4.68
N VAL A 64 2.58 -8.96 3.45
CA VAL A 64 3.56 -8.17 2.69
C VAL A 64 2.95 -6.78 2.42
N PHE A 65 3.73 -5.76 2.69
CA PHE A 65 3.29 -4.38 2.75
C PHE A 65 4.29 -3.45 2.05
N ASN A 66 3.76 -2.58 1.21
CA ASN A 66 4.50 -1.50 0.57
C ASN A 66 3.85 -0.17 0.94
N GLY A 67 4.45 0.57 1.85
CA GLY A 67 3.88 1.83 2.32
C GLY A 67 4.47 2.32 3.60
N GLU A 68 3.78 3.28 4.21
CA GLU A 68 4.02 3.79 5.56
C GLU A 68 2.70 4.20 6.21
N ILE A 69 2.52 3.82 7.48
CA ILE A 69 1.41 4.25 8.34
C ILE A 69 1.95 5.31 9.29
N TYR A 70 1.72 6.58 8.98
CA TYR A 70 2.31 7.71 9.70
C TYR A 70 1.88 7.79 11.15
N ASN A 71 0.63 7.44 11.46
CA ASN A 71 0.08 7.46 12.81
C ASN A 71 0.23 6.12 13.56
N HIS A 72 1.11 5.21 13.12
CA HIS A 72 1.22 3.86 13.68
C HIS A 72 1.53 3.85 15.20
N LEU A 73 2.33 4.79 15.69
CA LEU A 73 2.64 4.89 17.13
C LEU A 73 1.39 5.22 17.97
N GLU A 74 0.50 6.05 17.47
CA GLU A 74 -0.78 6.34 18.12
C GLU A 74 -1.73 5.13 18.09
N LEU A 75 -1.73 4.40 16.95
CA LEU A 75 -2.54 3.19 16.80
C LEU A 75 -2.07 2.07 17.75
N ARG A 76 -0.76 1.95 18.01
CA ARG A 76 -0.22 0.99 19.00
C ARG A 76 -0.81 1.17 20.39
N LYS A 77 -1.05 2.41 20.81
CA LYS A 77 -1.64 2.70 22.13
C LYS A 77 -3.04 2.11 22.30
N ARG A 78 -3.75 1.82 21.21
CA ARG A 78 -5.09 1.20 21.19
C ARG A 78 -5.03 -0.32 21.24
N LEU A 79 -3.95 -0.93 20.78
CA LEU A 79 -3.74 -2.38 20.66
C LEU A 79 -3.22 -3.00 21.96
N LYS A 80 -3.99 -2.92 23.05
CA LYS A 80 -3.56 -3.33 24.39
C LYS A 80 -3.32 -4.83 24.56
N LYS A 81 -3.86 -5.67 23.68
CA LYS A 81 -3.75 -7.14 23.74
C LYS A 81 -2.54 -7.66 22.96
N HIS A 82 -1.98 -6.85 22.06
CA HIS A 82 -0.85 -7.25 21.25
C HIS A 82 0.47 -6.87 21.90
N VAL A 83 1.40 -7.82 21.95
CA VAL A 83 2.77 -7.58 22.42
C VAL A 83 3.65 -7.36 21.20
N PHE A 84 4.07 -6.12 21.00
CA PHE A 84 4.91 -5.73 19.86
C PHE A 84 6.31 -6.31 19.97
N LYS A 85 6.83 -6.85 18.88
CA LYS A 85 8.18 -7.42 18.73
C LYS A 85 9.11 -6.51 17.94
N THR A 86 8.56 -5.60 17.15
CA THR A 86 9.29 -4.68 16.28
C THR A 86 8.82 -3.25 16.49
N LEU A 87 9.53 -2.29 15.91
CA LEU A 87 9.10 -0.90 15.84
C LEU A 87 8.39 -0.58 14.52
N SER A 88 8.28 -1.56 13.62
CA SER A 88 7.73 -1.40 12.29
C SER A 88 6.22 -1.12 12.30
N ASP A 89 5.79 -0.24 11.44
CA ASP A 89 4.38 0.03 11.13
C ASP A 89 3.66 -1.18 10.52
N THR A 90 4.39 -2.07 9.85
CA THR A 90 3.88 -3.34 9.31
C THR A 90 3.26 -4.22 10.40
N GLU A 91 3.96 -4.38 11.53
CA GLU A 91 3.41 -5.12 12.68
C GLU A 91 2.17 -4.43 13.24
N THR A 92 2.20 -3.10 13.32
CA THR A 92 1.06 -2.32 13.80
C THR A 92 -0.16 -2.49 12.90
N LEU A 93 0.04 -2.40 11.59
CA LEU A 93 -1.03 -2.58 10.61
C LEU A 93 -1.64 -3.98 10.68
N LEU A 94 -0.82 -5.02 10.75
CA LEU A 94 -1.29 -6.40 10.84
C LEU A 94 -2.06 -6.64 12.14
N ALA A 95 -1.53 -6.21 13.28
CA ALA A 95 -2.20 -6.34 14.59
C ALA A 95 -3.52 -5.56 14.61
N LEU A 96 -3.57 -4.37 14.02
CA LEU A 96 -4.77 -3.56 13.89
C LEU A 96 -5.84 -4.27 13.04
N TYR A 97 -5.42 -4.85 11.90
CA TYR A 97 -6.33 -5.61 11.04
C TYR A 97 -6.88 -6.86 11.75
N ILE A 98 -6.06 -7.56 12.52
CA ILE A 98 -6.51 -8.74 13.31
C ILE A 98 -7.57 -8.33 14.34
N GLU A 99 -7.41 -7.17 15.01
CA GLU A 99 -8.35 -6.74 16.07
C GLU A 99 -9.63 -6.09 15.52
N TYR A 100 -9.54 -5.29 14.45
CA TYR A 100 -10.65 -4.46 13.95
C TYR A 100 -11.16 -4.88 12.55
N GLY A 101 -10.50 -5.83 11.88
CA GLY A 101 -10.84 -6.24 10.53
C GLY A 101 -10.73 -5.08 9.52
N PRO A 102 -11.62 -5.01 8.52
CA PRO A 102 -11.61 -3.95 7.50
C PRO A 102 -11.67 -2.51 8.05
N LYS A 103 -12.30 -2.30 9.22
CA LYS A 103 -12.38 -0.99 9.88
C LYS A 103 -11.02 -0.45 10.33
N ALA A 104 -10.02 -1.31 10.46
CA ALA A 104 -8.65 -0.91 10.73
C ALA A 104 -8.15 0.17 9.77
N LEU A 105 -8.52 0.07 8.48
CA LEU A 105 -8.01 0.96 7.44
C LEU A 105 -8.61 2.38 7.50
N GLU A 106 -9.78 2.54 8.08
CA GLU A 106 -10.36 3.86 8.34
C GLU A 106 -9.56 4.64 9.38
N MET A 107 -8.87 3.92 10.28
CA MET A 107 -8.05 4.49 11.35
C MET A 107 -6.64 4.85 10.89
N CYS A 108 -6.16 4.25 9.80
CA CYS A 108 -4.81 4.45 9.29
C CYS A 108 -4.68 5.79 8.57
N ASP A 109 -3.67 6.57 8.93
CA ASP A 109 -3.18 7.68 8.13
C ASP A 109 -1.86 7.28 7.50
N GLY A 110 -1.84 7.19 6.17
CA GLY A 110 -0.68 6.64 5.47
C GLY A 110 -0.87 6.50 3.97
N MET A 111 0.17 6.01 3.35
CA MET A 111 0.19 5.59 1.95
C MET A 111 0.56 4.11 1.90
N PHE A 112 -0.29 3.28 1.31
CA PHE A 112 -0.06 1.83 1.37
C PHE A 112 -0.71 1.01 0.27
N ALA A 113 -0.09 -0.13 0.02
CA ALA A 113 -0.67 -1.30 -0.59
C ALA A 113 -0.17 -2.52 0.16
N PHE A 114 -1.03 -3.50 0.40
CA PHE A 114 -0.65 -4.72 1.08
C PHE A 114 -1.41 -5.95 0.60
N ILE A 115 -0.84 -7.09 0.93
CA ILE A 115 -1.45 -8.40 0.79
C ILE A 115 -1.36 -9.08 2.15
N ILE A 116 -2.49 -9.40 2.78
CA ILE A 116 -2.55 -10.26 3.97
C ILE A 116 -3.08 -11.62 3.55
N TYR A 117 -2.40 -12.67 3.97
CA TYR A 117 -2.87 -14.06 3.87
C TYR A 117 -3.41 -14.51 5.22
N ASP A 118 -4.68 -14.88 5.24
CA ASP A 118 -5.35 -15.56 6.36
C ASP A 118 -5.35 -17.06 6.07
N GLN A 119 -4.48 -17.79 6.75
CA GLN A 119 -4.23 -19.22 6.52
C GLN A 119 -5.46 -20.08 6.86
N GLU A 120 -6.11 -19.80 7.99
CA GLU A 120 -7.26 -20.59 8.44
C GLU A 120 -8.47 -20.44 7.53
N ASN A 121 -8.72 -19.22 7.05
CA ASN A 121 -9.86 -18.94 6.16
C ASN A 121 -9.50 -19.10 4.68
N ASN A 122 -8.24 -19.42 4.37
CA ASN A 122 -7.72 -19.58 3.01
C ASN A 122 -8.06 -18.39 2.10
N LYS A 123 -7.78 -17.18 2.61
CA LYS A 123 -8.11 -15.90 1.95
C LYS A 123 -6.88 -15.01 1.78
N LEU A 124 -6.87 -14.24 0.69
CA LEU A 124 -6.03 -13.06 0.54
C LEU A 124 -6.86 -11.80 0.72
N ILE A 125 -6.36 -10.88 1.51
CA ILE A 125 -6.90 -9.53 1.69
C ILE A 125 -5.94 -8.56 1.03
N LEU A 126 -6.41 -7.88 -0.01
CA LEU A 126 -5.67 -6.87 -0.74
C LEU A 126 -6.26 -5.52 -0.38
N ALA A 127 -5.44 -4.54 -0.09
CA ALA A 127 -5.94 -3.19 0.11
C ALA A 127 -4.98 -2.14 -0.45
N ARG A 128 -5.56 -1.00 -0.79
CA ARG A 128 -4.85 0.16 -1.32
C ARG A 128 -5.30 1.42 -0.58
N ASP A 129 -4.38 2.34 -0.33
CA ASP A 129 -4.63 3.56 0.42
C ASP A 129 -5.76 4.42 -0.19
N ARG A 130 -6.24 5.40 0.59
CA ARG A 130 -7.42 6.24 0.30
C ARG A 130 -7.42 6.85 -1.09
N ILE A 131 -6.26 7.28 -1.59
CA ILE A 131 -6.10 7.97 -2.88
C ILE A 131 -5.22 7.21 -3.87
N GLY A 132 -4.75 5.99 -3.50
CA GLY A 132 -3.99 5.10 -4.37
C GLY A 132 -2.55 5.53 -4.61
N LYS A 133 -1.89 6.13 -3.63
CA LYS A 133 -0.48 6.52 -3.73
C LYS A 133 0.44 5.33 -3.98
N LYS A 134 0.18 4.18 -3.34
CA LYS A 134 0.93 2.96 -3.61
C LYS A 134 0.18 2.11 -4.64
N PRO A 135 0.87 1.66 -5.69
CA PRO A 135 0.24 0.82 -6.72
C PRO A 135 0.03 -0.62 -6.24
N LEU A 136 -1.03 -1.25 -6.73
CA LEU A 136 -1.29 -2.68 -6.60
C LEU A 136 -2.16 -3.13 -7.78
N TYR A 137 -1.71 -4.17 -8.47
CA TYR A 137 -2.37 -4.73 -9.65
C TYR A 137 -2.73 -6.18 -9.40
N LEU A 138 -3.83 -6.61 -9.99
CA LEU A 138 -4.38 -7.95 -9.89
C LEU A 138 -4.60 -8.52 -11.29
N TYR A 139 -3.84 -9.55 -11.62
CA TYR A 139 -4.04 -10.38 -12.81
C TYR A 139 -4.81 -11.65 -12.44
N ARG A 140 -5.76 -12.05 -13.29
CA ARG A 140 -6.48 -13.31 -13.15
C ARG A 140 -6.72 -13.95 -14.50
N ASN A 141 -6.29 -15.20 -14.64
CA ASN A 141 -6.58 -16.00 -15.82
C ASN A 141 -6.74 -17.47 -15.41
N GLY A 142 -7.91 -18.03 -15.65
CA GLY A 142 -8.28 -19.36 -15.22
C GLY A 142 -8.12 -19.51 -13.69
N ARG A 143 -7.26 -20.43 -13.27
CA ARG A 143 -6.95 -20.66 -11.84
C ARG A 143 -5.72 -19.91 -11.33
N LYS A 144 -5.07 -19.14 -12.17
CA LYS A 144 -3.87 -18.35 -11.82
C LYS A 144 -4.26 -16.96 -11.35
N VAL A 145 -3.70 -16.51 -10.23
CA VAL A 145 -3.84 -15.15 -9.72
C VAL A 145 -2.46 -14.60 -9.42
N PHE A 146 -2.17 -13.40 -9.93
CA PHE A 146 -0.94 -12.69 -9.63
C PHE A 146 -1.27 -11.26 -9.16
N ILE A 147 -0.84 -10.94 -7.96
CA ILE A 147 -0.97 -9.62 -7.35
C ILE A 147 0.42 -9.01 -7.31
N VAL A 148 0.58 -7.73 -7.69
CA VAL A 148 1.92 -7.13 -7.75
C VAL A 148 1.87 -5.61 -7.66
N SER A 149 2.94 -5.03 -7.12
CA SER A 149 3.13 -3.58 -7.04
C SER A 149 3.39 -2.92 -8.39
N GLU A 150 3.86 -3.65 -9.40
CA GLU A 150 4.32 -3.05 -10.66
C GLU A 150 4.08 -3.98 -11.86
N LEU A 151 3.54 -3.42 -12.94
CA LEU A 151 3.19 -4.18 -14.15
C LEU A 151 4.41 -4.82 -14.84
N ASN A 152 5.61 -4.25 -14.71
CA ASN A 152 6.81 -4.84 -15.32
C ASN A 152 7.12 -6.24 -14.78
N ALA A 153 6.88 -6.48 -13.50
CA ALA A 153 7.06 -7.81 -12.92
C ALA A 153 6.07 -8.83 -13.50
N LEU A 154 4.86 -8.38 -13.81
CA LEU A 154 3.85 -9.20 -14.48
C LEU A 154 4.27 -9.53 -15.92
N LEU A 155 4.73 -8.54 -16.68
CA LEU A 155 5.19 -8.70 -18.07
C LEU A 155 6.36 -9.70 -18.19
N HIS A 156 7.32 -9.60 -17.29
CA HIS A 156 8.45 -10.52 -17.28
C HIS A 156 8.08 -11.96 -16.89
N SER A 157 6.97 -12.12 -16.17
CA SER A 157 6.48 -13.42 -15.71
C SER A 157 5.44 -14.04 -16.63
N ILE A 158 4.69 -13.21 -17.36
CA ILE A 158 3.61 -13.64 -18.28
C ILE A 158 3.78 -12.92 -19.62
N PRO A 159 4.70 -13.40 -20.50
CA PRO A 159 4.98 -12.75 -21.77
C PRO A 159 3.79 -12.67 -22.74
N GLU A 160 2.80 -13.55 -22.55
CA GLU A 160 1.60 -13.64 -23.43
C GLU A 160 0.49 -12.65 -23.06
N LEU A 161 0.75 -11.68 -22.18
CA LEU A 161 -0.24 -10.66 -21.81
C LEU A 161 -0.71 -9.90 -23.06
N SER A 162 -2.02 -9.95 -23.31
CA SER A 162 -2.66 -9.26 -24.41
C SER A 162 -2.95 -7.79 -24.03
N ILE A 163 -2.81 -6.90 -25.01
CA ILE A 163 -3.12 -5.49 -24.85
C ILE A 163 -4.65 -5.29 -24.80
N GLU A 164 -5.09 -4.37 -23.90
CA GLU A 164 -6.46 -3.88 -23.84
C GLU A 164 -6.57 -2.60 -24.67
N GLU A 165 -7.02 -2.74 -25.93
CA GLU A 165 -7.02 -1.66 -26.92
C GLU A 165 -7.87 -0.45 -26.48
N GLU A 166 -9.03 -0.69 -25.85
CA GLU A 166 -9.89 0.39 -25.34
C GLU A 166 -9.22 1.20 -24.23
N ALA A 167 -8.47 0.54 -23.35
CA ALA A 167 -7.71 1.20 -22.29
C ALA A 167 -6.58 2.06 -22.88
N ILE A 168 -5.88 1.56 -23.91
CA ILE A 168 -4.85 2.33 -24.63
C ILE A 168 -5.47 3.53 -25.33
N ALA A 169 -6.59 3.34 -26.05
CA ALA A 169 -7.29 4.44 -26.72
C ALA A 169 -7.74 5.53 -25.72
N SER A 170 -8.24 5.11 -24.55
CA SER A 170 -8.59 6.03 -23.46
C SER A 170 -7.37 6.77 -22.93
N PHE A 171 -6.26 6.06 -22.68
CA PHE A 171 -5.02 6.66 -22.23
C PHE A 171 -4.48 7.73 -23.21
N ILE A 172 -4.47 7.44 -24.51
CA ILE A 172 -4.04 8.41 -25.54
C ILE A 172 -4.91 9.68 -25.51
N ARG A 173 -6.20 9.55 -25.19
CA ARG A 173 -7.14 10.68 -25.15
C ARG A 173 -6.96 11.57 -23.91
N VAL A 174 -6.73 10.98 -22.73
CA VAL A 174 -6.78 11.70 -21.43
C VAL A 174 -5.46 11.70 -20.65
N GLY A 175 -4.45 10.92 -21.09
CA GLY A 175 -3.11 10.89 -20.48
C GLY A 175 -2.98 9.97 -19.27
N PHE A 176 -4.01 9.21 -18.89
CA PHE A 176 -3.96 8.27 -17.76
C PHE A 176 -4.96 7.11 -17.95
N PHE A 177 -4.72 6.01 -17.22
CA PHE A 177 -5.68 4.91 -17.18
C PHE A 177 -6.78 5.20 -16.16
N HIS A 178 -8.02 5.12 -16.62
CA HIS A 178 -9.18 5.51 -15.81
C HIS A 178 -9.61 4.39 -14.84
N GLN A 179 -9.99 4.74 -13.61
CA GLN A 179 -10.45 3.82 -12.57
C GLN A 179 -9.47 2.66 -12.29
N ASN A 180 -9.89 1.43 -12.55
CA ASN A 180 -9.13 0.20 -12.38
C ASN A 180 -8.55 -0.36 -13.69
N SER A 181 -8.68 0.36 -14.80
CA SER A 181 -8.15 -0.10 -16.08
C SER A 181 -6.63 -0.09 -16.12
N THR A 182 -6.07 -1.01 -16.90
CA THR A 182 -4.65 -1.13 -17.17
C THR A 182 -4.44 -1.34 -18.68
N PRO A 183 -3.21 -1.24 -19.19
CA PRO A 183 -2.95 -1.52 -20.61
C PRO A 183 -3.15 -2.98 -21.03
N TYR A 184 -3.41 -3.89 -20.08
CA TYR A 184 -3.45 -5.33 -20.33
C TYR A 184 -4.80 -5.94 -19.98
N LYS A 185 -5.26 -6.89 -20.81
CA LYS A 185 -6.41 -7.75 -20.53
C LYS A 185 -6.16 -8.60 -19.29
N ASP A 186 -7.22 -8.95 -18.59
CA ASP A 186 -7.18 -9.75 -17.35
C ASP A 186 -6.38 -9.13 -16.20
N VAL A 187 -5.96 -7.86 -16.34
CA VAL A 187 -5.23 -7.10 -15.31
C VAL A 187 -6.03 -5.89 -14.87
N GLU A 188 -6.35 -5.81 -13.61
CA GLU A 188 -6.98 -4.62 -13.01
C GLU A 188 -6.08 -3.96 -11.95
N ALA A 189 -6.13 -2.64 -11.84
CA ALA A 189 -5.59 -1.94 -10.68
C ALA A 189 -6.55 -2.09 -9.50
N VAL A 190 -6.05 -2.44 -8.32
CA VAL A 190 -6.85 -2.38 -7.10
C VAL A 190 -7.27 -0.94 -6.85
N MET A 191 -8.57 -0.72 -6.68
CA MET A 191 -9.12 0.63 -6.56
C MET A 191 -8.63 1.34 -5.29
N PRO A 192 -8.34 2.65 -5.37
CA PRO A 192 -8.06 3.46 -4.19
C PRO A 192 -9.20 3.39 -3.17
N GLY A 193 -8.85 3.33 -1.87
CA GLY A 193 -9.84 3.27 -0.80
C GLY A 193 -10.67 1.98 -0.76
N HIS A 194 -10.16 0.89 -1.36
CA HIS A 194 -10.85 -0.40 -1.40
C HIS A 194 -10.05 -1.52 -0.75
N ILE A 195 -10.80 -2.53 -0.33
CA ILE A 195 -10.33 -3.84 0.14
C ILE A 195 -10.93 -4.89 -0.80
N TYR A 196 -10.09 -5.82 -1.27
CA TYR A 196 -10.49 -6.99 -2.05
C TYR A 196 -10.20 -8.24 -1.22
N GLU A 197 -11.22 -9.02 -0.92
CA GLU A 197 -11.07 -10.34 -0.29
C GLU A 197 -11.17 -11.42 -1.37
N LEU A 198 -10.07 -12.11 -1.62
CA LEU A 198 -9.98 -13.22 -2.57
C LEU A 198 -9.95 -14.54 -1.81
N ASN A 199 -10.91 -15.41 -2.06
CA ASN A 199 -10.87 -16.79 -1.59
C ASN A 199 -9.97 -17.62 -2.51
N ILE A 200 -8.93 -18.25 -1.95
CA ILE A 200 -7.90 -18.95 -2.74
C ILE A 200 -8.46 -20.22 -3.40
N SER A 201 -9.43 -20.90 -2.78
CA SER A 201 -10.01 -22.14 -3.31
C SER A 201 -10.97 -21.89 -4.48
N SER A 202 -11.90 -20.94 -4.31
CA SER A 202 -12.93 -20.63 -5.30
C SER A 202 -12.52 -19.56 -6.29
N LEU A 203 -11.48 -18.77 -5.96
CA LEU A 203 -11.03 -17.55 -6.68
C LEU A 203 -12.10 -16.47 -6.79
N SER A 204 -13.14 -16.53 -5.95
CA SER A 204 -14.13 -15.47 -5.83
C SER A 204 -13.52 -14.26 -5.12
N ILE A 205 -13.92 -13.06 -5.55
CA ILE A 205 -13.46 -11.79 -4.96
C ILE A 205 -14.66 -10.99 -4.50
N ASN A 206 -14.63 -10.56 -3.24
CA ASN A 206 -15.52 -9.54 -2.70
C ASN A 206 -14.76 -8.23 -2.60
N LYS A 207 -15.37 -7.13 -3.08
CA LYS A 207 -14.76 -5.80 -3.09
C LYS A 207 -15.56 -4.87 -2.18
N TYR A 208 -14.85 -4.19 -1.26
CA TYR A 208 -15.44 -3.24 -0.31
C TYR A 208 -14.74 -1.91 -0.43
N ARG A 209 -15.51 -0.82 -0.46
CA ARG A 209 -14.94 0.53 -0.35
C ARG A 209 -14.94 0.95 1.11
N TYR A 210 -13.75 1.17 1.70
CA TYR A 210 -13.60 1.65 3.08
C TYR A 210 -13.46 3.18 3.17
N PHE A 211 -13.16 3.85 2.04
CA PHE A 211 -13.02 5.30 2.00
C PHE A 211 -13.63 5.89 0.73
N ASN A 212 -14.40 6.96 0.89
CA ASN A 212 -14.97 7.75 -0.19
C ASN A 212 -14.78 9.23 0.10
N ILE A 213 -13.98 9.92 -0.71
CA ILE A 213 -13.70 11.35 -0.51
C ILE A 213 -14.97 12.23 -0.60
N LEU A 214 -15.94 11.84 -1.43
CA LEU A 214 -17.18 12.59 -1.58
C LEU A 214 -18.05 12.56 -0.31
N GLU A 215 -17.95 11.50 0.49
CA GLU A 215 -18.66 11.38 1.78
C GLU A 215 -18.01 12.25 2.87
N GLN A 216 -16.76 12.70 2.66
CA GLN A 216 -16.08 13.62 3.56
C GLN A 216 -16.41 15.09 3.28
N TYR A 217 -16.97 15.37 2.10
CA TYR A 217 -17.37 16.72 1.73
C TYR A 217 -18.64 17.14 2.47
N LYS A 218 -18.53 18.18 3.30
CA LYS A 218 -19.64 18.76 4.09
C LYS A 218 -19.84 20.23 3.68
N PRO A 219 -20.66 20.51 2.65
CA PRO A 219 -20.81 21.86 2.09
C PRO A 219 -21.44 22.85 3.07
N ASP A 220 -22.19 22.34 4.07
CA ASP A 220 -22.94 23.18 4.99
C ASP A 220 -22.10 23.77 6.15
N LYS A 221 -20.84 23.37 6.25
CA LYS A 221 -19.94 23.91 7.26
C LYS A 221 -19.37 25.24 6.78
N VAL A 222 -20.01 26.34 7.17
CA VAL A 222 -19.50 27.70 6.93
C VAL A 222 -18.45 28.00 8.01
N ILE A 223 -17.22 28.27 7.59
CA ILE A 223 -16.14 28.77 8.43
C ILE A 223 -15.62 30.07 7.88
N THR A 224 -15.09 30.95 8.73
CA THR A 224 -14.45 32.18 8.29
C THR A 224 -13.12 31.90 7.57
N HIS A 225 -12.65 32.89 6.79
CA HIS A 225 -11.34 32.77 6.13
C HIS A 225 -10.21 32.59 7.13
N GLU A 226 -10.25 33.32 8.25
CA GLU A 226 -9.25 33.19 9.33
C GLU A 226 -9.26 31.78 9.95
N GLU A 227 -10.43 31.24 10.28
CA GLU A 227 -10.57 29.89 10.81
C GLU A 227 -10.05 28.83 9.81
N ALA A 228 -10.33 29.01 8.51
CA ALA A 228 -9.84 28.12 7.47
C ALA A 228 -8.30 28.12 7.39
N LEU A 229 -7.68 29.31 7.46
CA LEU A 229 -6.21 29.42 7.44
C LEU A 229 -5.58 28.77 8.66
N LEU A 230 -6.11 28.99 9.86
CA LEU A 230 -5.58 28.36 11.08
C LEU A 230 -5.72 26.85 11.06
N GLN A 231 -6.85 26.32 10.58
CA GLN A 231 -7.06 24.89 10.45
C GLN A 231 -6.11 24.29 9.40
N LEU A 232 -5.95 24.94 8.25
CA LEU A 232 -5.03 24.48 7.19
C LEU A 232 -3.60 24.46 7.67
N ASP A 233 -3.12 25.50 8.34
CA ASP A 233 -1.77 25.57 8.90
C ASP A 233 -1.53 24.43 9.91
N SER A 234 -2.46 24.22 10.83
CA SER A 234 -2.38 23.13 11.80
C SER A 234 -2.31 21.75 11.15
N ILE A 235 -3.19 21.49 10.16
CA ILE A 235 -3.23 20.21 9.46
C ILE A 235 -1.96 19.98 8.63
N LEU A 236 -1.47 21.01 7.94
CA LEU A 236 -0.26 20.94 7.13
C LEU A 236 0.95 20.63 8.01
N ASN A 237 1.14 21.38 9.10
CA ASN A 237 2.26 21.20 10.01
C ASN A 237 2.23 19.81 10.66
N GLN A 238 1.07 19.34 11.12
CA GLN A 238 0.95 17.99 11.67
C GLN A 238 1.27 16.92 10.61
N SER A 239 0.75 17.09 9.40
CA SER A 239 0.98 16.16 8.29
C SER A 239 2.46 16.06 7.90
N VAL A 240 3.18 17.18 7.88
CA VAL A 240 4.64 17.21 7.62
C VAL A 240 5.39 16.53 8.77
N LYS A 241 5.08 16.90 10.02
CA LYS A 241 5.68 16.32 11.21
C LYS A 241 5.56 14.79 11.25
N ASP A 242 4.37 14.25 11.00
CA ASP A 242 4.13 12.81 11.03
C ASP A 242 5.00 12.07 10.01
N ARG A 243 5.23 12.66 8.84
CA ARG A 243 6.11 12.09 7.80
C ARG A 243 7.57 12.13 8.17
N LEU A 244 8.03 13.17 8.83
CA LEU A 244 9.41 13.27 9.35
C LEU A 244 9.65 12.23 10.44
N LEU A 245 8.68 12.04 11.34
CA LEU A 245 8.79 11.09 12.45
C LEU A 245 8.61 9.62 12.05
N SER A 246 8.10 9.34 10.86
CA SER A 246 7.87 7.96 10.38
C SER A 246 9.10 7.31 9.74
N SER A 247 10.22 8.00 9.64
CA SER A 247 11.45 7.49 9.03
C SER A 247 12.60 7.44 10.02
N ASP A 248 13.35 6.32 10.03
CA ASP A 248 14.62 6.20 10.78
C ASP A 248 15.80 6.80 9.98
N LEU A 249 15.55 7.23 8.75
CA LEU A 249 16.53 7.87 7.86
C LEU A 249 16.23 9.35 7.69
N ASP A 250 17.22 10.11 7.30
CA ASP A 250 17.07 11.52 6.96
C ASP A 250 16.05 11.70 5.83
N VAL A 251 15.13 12.63 6.02
CA VAL A 251 14.07 12.92 5.06
C VAL A 251 14.43 14.17 4.27
N GLY A 252 14.63 14.00 2.97
CA GLY A 252 14.83 15.10 2.03
C GLY A 252 13.52 15.61 1.44
N ALA A 253 13.50 16.88 1.03
CA ALA A 253 12.36 17.47 0.32
C ALA A 253 12.80 18.08 -1.00
N PHE A 254 12.01 17.85 -2.08
CA PHE A 254 12.20 18.52 -3.36
C PHE A 254 11.66 19.95 -3.30
N LEU A 255 12.54 20.94 -3.48
CA LEU A 255 12.19 22.35 -3.51
C LEU A 255 12.17 22.85 -4.96
N SER A 256 11.01 22.86 -5.58
CA SER A 256 10.80 23.28 -6.98
C SER A 256 10.73 24.79 -7.18
N GLY A 257 10.71 25.59 -6.10
CA GLY A 257 10.46 27.03 -6.15
C GLY A 257 8.97 27.42 -6.23
N GLY A 258 8.05 26.44 -6.25
CA GLY A 258 6.62 26.68 -6.17
C GLY A 258 6.14 26.92 -4.73
N ILE A 259 4.95 27.48 -4.59
CA ILE A 259 4.34 27.81 -3.28
C ILE A 259 4.20 26.54 -2.43
N ASP A 260 3.68 25.45 -2.97
CA ASP A 260 3.40 24.22 -2.23
C ASP A 260 4.68 23.60 -1.65
N SER A 261 5.71 23.43 -2.49
CA SER A 261 7.01 22.88 -2.04
C SER A 261 7.69 23.78 -1.01
N SER A 262 7.57 25.11 -1.18
CA SER A 262 8.14 26.08 -0.23
C SER A 262 7.46 26.03 1.13
N LEU A 263 6.13 25.89 1.17
CA LEU A 263 5.37 25.72 2.41
C LEU A 263 5.73 24.41 3.14
N ILE A 264 5.86 23.31 2.40
CA ILE A 264 6.27 22.01 2.97
C ILE A 264 7.66 22.11 3.59
N VAL A 265 8.63 22.69 2.88
CA VAL A 265 10.00 22.87 3.40
C VAL A 265 10.02 23.81 4.61
N ALA A 266 9.31 24.93 4.55
CA ALA A 266 9.20 25.86 5.68
C ALA A 266 8.54 25.22 6.92
N SER A 267 7.53 24.35 6.71
CA SER A 267 6.95 23.57 7.80
C SER A 267 7.95 22.54 8.33
N ALA A 268 8.64 21.81 7.45
CA ALA A 268 9.61 20.78 7.83
C ALA A 268 10.78 21.35 8.64
N SER A 269 11.29 22.53 8.28
CA SER A 269 12.41 23.19 8.98
C SER A 269 12.11 23.54 10.44
N GLN A 270 10.86 23.50 10.89
CA GLN A 270 10.49 23.68 12.29
C GLN A 270 10.75 22.44 13.16
N TYR A 271 10.98 21.28 12.55
CA TYR A 271 11.08 19.97 13.22
C TYR A 271 12.42 19.28 13.02
N VAL A 272 13.33 19.85 12.24
CA VAL A 272 14.66 19.30 11.99
C VAL A 272 15.69 20.33 12.42
N ASP A 273 16.68 19.89 13.21
CA ASP A 273 17.87 20.68 13.48
C ASP A 273 18.75 20.68 12.22
N ASN A 274 19.27 21.84 11.83
CA ASN A 274 20.06 22.06 10.61
C ASN A 274 21.26 21.12 10.48
#